data_a185721281fbd4a343b6a3af4b7b93a9
#
_entry.id   a185721281fbd4a343b6a3af4b7b93a9
#
_cell.length_a   1.000
_cell.length_b   1.000
_cell.length_c   1.000
_cell.angle_alpha   90.00
_cell.angle_beta   90.00
_cell.angle_gamma   90.00
#
_symmetry.space_group_name_H-M   'P 1'
#
loop_
_entity.id
_entity.type
_entity.pdbx_description
1 polymer ?
#
loop_
_entity_poly.entity_id
_entity_poly.type
_entity_poly.pdbx_seq_one_letter_code
_entity_poly.pdbx_strand_id
1 'polypeptide(L)'
;MVNVRQLLAQKLFGIHSVSSQTQAEIQRVYTGLGAEFGQPLTYDNITFAIKREPVAHRIVFAVAHDIFDNWFTLEALEEGIDKEKFNEAVQKVLLLLNAKDVFTQAAVFERAYGWSIIVIGYQDKGVTLKDPVLMPEKIVSLEAYGPTMITDIQVDKNKQSPRFGLPEIYKVKISETEDVEIHHSRVIHFATRKIEHGYKGISVLEPVWDDLTVLRNVRWGMGQTMYRYGSGFPVVTVKGATEEQIKKYKEEWGPLTAQTSMWTDENTTIEFKGLAGRALDPEPYYIPIMENISAGTSVPMAILRGAQAGQLAGSEVNEREYFKLISDCQSRYEPGIMDLIDRLMKTKQIPDVHYKINWLGGFEINPRDQAAAELDKTRSLEVKTNWMTVNEIRQLEGLERIPGGDVVLGLSKVQGGVFSSTTSATSKRKLELEREFGKPVDKLLADRIATGHSVNKICKDLGIGKQTFYSWIEEYGLKH
;
A
#
# COMPACT_ATOMS: atom_id res chain seq x y z
N MET A 1 -10.15 -2.40 -53.42
CA MET A 1 -10.73 -3.67 -52.93
C MET A 1 -11.75 -3.31 -51.85
N VAL A 2 -13.04 -3.47 -52.16
CA VAL A 2 -14.10 -3.20 -51.17
C VAL A 2 -14.06 -4.31 -50.13
N ASN A 3 -13.97 -3.92 -48.87
CA ASN A 3 -13.80 -4.85 -47.74
C ASN A 3 -15.09 -5.71 -47.61
N VAL A 4 -14.97 -7.02 -47.84
CA VAL A 4 -16.07 -7.99 -47.79
C VAL A 4 -16.86 -7.93 -46.47
N ARG A 5 -16.19 -7.53 -45.37
CA ARG A 5 -16.82 -7.31 -44.06
C ARG A 5 -17.78 -6.11 -44.03
N GLN A 6 -17.49 -5.05 -44.78
CA GLN A 6 -18.38 -3.89 -44.91
C GLN A 6 -19.63 -4.24 -45.73
N LEU A 7 -19.49 -5.02 -46.81
CA LEU A 7 -20.61 -5.51 -47.62
C LEU A 7 -21.52 -6.48 -46.82
N LEU A 8 -20.96 -7.32 -45.95
CA LEU A 8 -21.72 -8.22 -45.07
C LEU A 8 -22.48 -7.43 -43.99
N ALA A 9 -21.87 -6.42 -43.39
CA ALA A 9 -22.51 -5.55 -42.40
C ALA A 9 -23.66 -4.73 -42.99
N GLN A 10 -23.49 -4.23 -44.23
CA GLN A 10 -24.56 -3.53 -44.98
C GLN A 10 -25.75 -4.45 -45.30
N LYS A 11 -25.48 -5.70 -45.70
CA LYS A 11 -26.55 -6.66 -46.09
C LYS A 11 -27.28 -7.28 -44.88
N LEU A 12 -26.58 -7.52 -43.79
CA LEU A 12 -27.17 -8.21 -42.63
C LEU A 12 -27.84 -7.27 -41.61
N PHE A 13 -27.40 -6.02 -41.50
CA PHE A 13 -27.85 -5.11 -40.45
C PHE A 13 -28.41 -3.78 -40.95
N GLY A 14 -28.49 -3.54 -42.27
CA GLY A 14 -29.01 -2.29 -42.82
C GLY A 14 -28.22 -1.04 -42.44
N ILE A 15 -26.97 -1.21 -42.02
CA ILE A 15 -26.12 -0.11 -41.53
C ILE A 15 -25.44 0.55 -42.74
N HIS A 16 -25.96 1.68 -43.17
CA HIS A 16 -25.43 2.48 -44.29
C HIS A 16 -24.30 3.43 -43.87
N SER A 17 -23.19 2.95 -43.51
CA SER A 17 -21.94 3.63 -43.14
C SER A 17 -21.63 3.70 -41.63
N VAL A 18 -20.63 2.98 -41.21
CA VAL A 18 -19.83 3.36 -40.02
C VAL A 18 -18.96 4.51 -40.51
N SER A 19 -19.17 5.72 -39.99
CA SER A 19 -18.38 6.89 -40.39
C SER A 19 -16.90 6.65 -40.06
N SER A 20 -16.01 7.20 -40.89
CA SER A 20 -14.54 7.18 -40.65
C SER A 20 -14.16 7.76 -39.30
N GLN A 21 -15.00 8.62 -38.74
CA GLN A 21 -14.87 9.13 -37.37
C GLN A 21 -15.00 8.04 -36.28
N THR A 22 -15.89 7.05 -36.48
CA THR A 22 -16.06 5.96 -35.50
C THR A 22 -14.86 5.02 -35.48
N GLN A 23 -14.21 4.80 -36.63
CA GLN A 23 -12.96 4.02 -36.70
C GLN A 23 -11.79 4.76 -35.99
N ALA A 24 -11.66 6.07 -36.22
CA ALA A 24 -10.65 6.89 -35.57
C ALA A 24 -10.89 7.01 -34.04
N GLU A 25 -12.17 7.06 -33.61
CA GLU A 25 -12.53 7.05 -32.18
C GLU A 25 -12.24 5.70 -31.55
N ILE A 26 -12.53 4.58 -32.21
CA ILE A 26 -12.20 3.23 -31.72
C ILE A 26 -10.69 3.08 -31.60
N GLN A 27 -9.93 3.52 -32.60
CA GLN A 27 -8.47 3.45 -32.60
C GLN A 27 -7.86 4.33 -31.48
N ARG A 28 -8.42 5.50 -31.19
CA ARG A 28 -8.03 6.36 -30.05
C ARG A 28 -8.28 5.72 -28.68
N VAL A 29 -9.33 4.90 -28.56
CA VAL A 29 -9.62 4.17 -27.31
C VAL A 29 -8.53 3.13 -27.02
N TYR A 30 -8.09 2.37 -28.03
CA TYR A 30 -7.05 1.35 -27.87
C TYR A 30 -5.64 1.92 -27.66
N THR A 31 -5.37 3.13 -28.11
CA THR A 31 -4.05 3.78 -28.00
C THR A 31 -3.99 4.83 -26.87
N GLY A 32 -4.92 4.78 -25.94
CA GLY A 32 -5.19 5.85 -24.97
C GLY A 32 -4.02 6.25 -24.06
N LEU A 33 -3.06 5.37 -23.76
CA LEU A 33 -1.86 5.67 -22.98
C LEU A 33 -0.59 5.71 -23.84
N GLY A 34 -0.71 5.61 -25.18
CA GLY A 34 0.42 5.75 -26.09
C GLY A 34 1.24 4.49 -26.32
N ALA A 35 0.89 3.36 -25.69
CA ALA A 35 1.44 2.04 -26.00
C ALA A 35 0.30 1.04 -26.25
N GLU A 36 0.47 0.16 -27.21
CA GLU A 36 -0.41 -0.97 -27.46
C GLU A 36 -0.18 -2.07 -26.40
N PHE A 37 -1.19 -2.95 -26.21
CA PHE A 37 -1.06 -4.10 -25.31
C PHE A 37 0.18 -4.95 -25.64
N GLY A 38 0.96 -5.28 -24.60
CA GLY A 38 2.15 -6.13 -24.72
C GLY A 38 3.34 -5.48 -25.44
N GLN A 39 3.32 -4.19 -25.73
CA GLN A 39 4.45 -3.48 -26.29
C GLN A 39 5.37 -2.94 -25.18
N PRO A 40 6.71 -2.89 -25.42
CA PRO A 40 7.64 -2.30 -24.47
C PRO A 40 7.30 -0.85 -24.15
N LEU A 41 7.34 -0.49 -22.88
CA LEU A 41 7.06 0.86 -22.43
C LEU A 41 8.23 1.79 -22.67
N THR A 42 7.94 2.98 -23.18
CA THR A 42 8.92 4.07 -23.24
C THR A 42 8.78 4.97 -22.01
N TYR A 43 9.86 5.70 -21.67
CA TYR A 43 9.79 6.68 -20.57
C TYR A 43 8.77 7.79 -20.83
N ASP A 44 8.51 8.14 -22.09
CA ASP A 44 7.49 9.12 -22.47
C ASP A 44 6.09 8.61 -22.17
N ASN A 45 5.78 7.34 -22.46
CA ASN A 45 4.51 6.72 -22.14
C ASN A 45 4.27 6.73 -20.63
N ILE A 46 5.28 6.35 -19.85
CA ILE A 46 5.23 6.35 -18.38
C ILE A 46 4.99 7.77 -17.86
N THR A 47 5.75 8.75 -18.36
CA THR A 47 5.60 10.16 -17.98
C THR A 47 4.20 10.68 -18.30
N PHE A 48 3.67 10.34 -19.47
CA PHE A 48 2.31 10.71 -19.87
C PHE A 48 1.26 10.08 -18.95
N ALA A 49 1.39 8.80 -18.64
CA ALA A 49 0.48 8.11 -17.71
C ALA A 49 0.49 8.75 -16.33
N ILE A 50 1.67 9.01 -15.76
CA ILE A 50 1.80 9.63 -14.44
C ILE A 50 1.16 11.02 -14.41
N LYS A 51 1.28 11.81 -15.48
CA LYS A 51 0.68 13.14 -15.59
C LYS A 51 -0.83 13.14 -15.81
N ARG A 52 -1.40 12.09 -16.40
CA ARG A 52 -2.79 12.07 -16.88
C ARG A 52 -3.68 11.03 -16.19
N GLU A 53 -3.11 9.98 -15.63
CA GLU A 53 -3.84 8.87 -15.02
C GLU A 53 -3.77 8.96 -13.50
N PRO A 54 -4.88 9.25 -12.80
CA PRO A 54 -4.87 9.43 -11.34
C PRO A 54 -4.36 8.22 -10.57
N VAL A 55 -4.68 6.99 -11.04
CA VAL A 55 -4.23 5.76 -10.38
C VAL A 55 -2.73 5.56 -10.58
N ALA A 56 -2.21 5.76 -11.80
CA ALA A 56 -0.77 5.70 -12.08
C ALA A 56 0.01 6.73 -11.27
N HIS A 57 -0.51 7.97 -11.19
CA HIS A 57 0.07 9.03 -10.35
C HIS A 57 0.16 8.57 -8.89
N ARG A 58 -0.94 8.06 -8.33
CA ARG A 58 -0.99 7.64 -6.93
C ARG A 58 -0.07 6.45 -6.62
N ILE A 59 0.03 5.46 -7.52
CA ILE A 59 0.94 4.32 -7.40
C ILE A 59 2.39 4.79 -7.24
N VAL A 60 2.80 5.80 -7.99
CA VAL A 60 4.17 6.32 -7.97
C VAL A 60 4.40 7.23 -6.78
N PHE A 61 3.59 8.28 -6.64
CA PHE A 61 3.84 9.36 -5.69
C PHE A 61 3.48 9.02 -4.25
N ALA A 62 2.32 8.38 -4.00
CA ALA A 62 1.90 8.12 -2.62
C ALA A 62 2.94 7.28 -1.88
N VAL A 63 3.33 6.14 -2.46
CA VAL A 63 4.32 5.25 -1.84
C VAL A 63 5.69 5.91 -1.72
N ALA A 64 6.14 6.69 -2.74
CA ALA A 64 7.43 7.37 -2.67
C ALA A 64 7.49 8.41 -1.54
N HIS A 65 6.40 9.14 -1.34
CA HIS A 65 6.29 10.10 -0.23
C HIS A 65 6.22 9.38 1.12
N ASP A 66 5.38 8.35 1.23
CA ASP A 66 5.16 7.65 2.49
C ASP A 66 6.41 6.88 2.97
N ILE A 67 7.32 6.46 2.06
CA ILE A 67 8.62 5.86 2.41
C ILE A 67 9.43 6.82 3.31
N PHE A 68 9.42 8.12 3.00
CA PHE A 68 10.24 9.12 3.66
C PHE A 68 9.44 10.12 4.50
N ASP A 69 8.11 10.01 4.56
CA ASP A 69 7.29 10.91 5.38
C ASP A 69 7.71 10.83 6.84
N ASN A 70 7.78 9.63 7.36
CA ASN A 70 8.39 9.34 8.65
C ASN A 70 9.89 9.07 8.46
N TRP A 71 10.70 10.15 8.56
CA TRP A 71 12.14 10.09 8.40
C TRP A 71 12.79 9.19 9.47
N PHE A 72 14.04 8.82 9.27
CA PHE A 72 14.78 7.96 10.20
C PHE A 72 15.58 8.78 11.23
N THR A 73 15.95 8.12 12.33
CA THR A 73 16.94 8.58 13.31
C THR A 73 18.15 7.66 13.29
N LEU A 74 19.30 8.19 13.72
CA LEU A 74 20.52 7.42 13.88
C LEU A 74 20.84 7.23 15.36
N GLU A 75 21.09 5.98 15.73
CA GLU A 75 21.51 5.62 17.07
C GLU A 75 22.98 5.21 17.06
N ALA A 76 23.82 5.94 17.82
CA ALA A 76 25.20 5.55 18.04
C ALA A 76 25.28 4.26 18.86
N LEU A 77 26.09 3.31 18.41
CA LEU A 77 26.28 2.01 19.08
C LEU A 77 27.45 2.02 20.07
N GLU A 78 28.30 3.04 20.05
CA GLU A 78 29.49 3.14 20.91
C GLU A 78 29.13 3.65 22.30
N GLU A 79 29.72 3.03 23.31
CA GLU A 79 29.58 3.47 24.71
C GLU A 79 30.26 4.82 24.94
N GLY A 80 29.59 5.72 25.67
CA GLY A 80 30.12 7.03 26.03
C GLY A 80 29.77 8.16 25.06
N ILE A 81 29.09 7.86 23.93
CA ILE A 81 28.57 8.86 22.99
C ILE A 81 27.13 9.20 23.36
N ASP A 82 26.83 10.48 23.44
CA ASP A 82 25.47 10.99 23.62
C ASP A 82 24.68 10.77 22.34
N LYS A 83 23.78 9.79 22.37
CA LYS A 83 22.98 9.35 21.22
C LYS A 83 22.10 10.46 20.64
N GLU A 84 21.54 11.31 21.53
CA GLU A 84 20.66 12.42 21.11
C GLU A 84 21.48 13.47 20.36
N LYS A 85 22.61 13.91 20.91
CA LYS A 85 23.49 14.89 20.27
C LYS A 85 24.06 14.39 18.95
N PHE A 86 24.39 13.08 18.86
CA PHE A 86 24.84 12.50 17.61
C PHE A 86 23.73 12.60 16.54
N ASN A 87 22.51 12.14 16.88
CA ASN A 87 21.39 12.21 15.97
C ASN A 87 21.07 13.67 15.53
N GLU A 88 21.05 14.61 16.48
CA GLU A 88 20.82 16.04 16.18
C GLU A 88 21.86 16.58 15.19
N ALA A 89 23.14 16.26 15.39
CA ALA A 89 24.21 16.69 14.50
C ALA A 89 24.01 16.16 13.07
N VAL A 90 23.64 14.88 12.94
CA VAL A 90 23.38 14.26 11.65
C VAL A 90 22.14 14.87 10.98
N GLN A 91 21.03 14.98 11.72
CA GLN A 91 19.79 15.55 11.17
C GLN A 91 19.97 16.98 10.70
N LYS A 92 20.78 17.78 11.40
CA LYS A 92 21.11 19.14 10.97
C LYS A 92 21.83 19.17 9.64
N VAL A 93 22.78 18.26 9.39
CA VAL A 93 23.50 18.19 8.12
C VAL A 93 22.57 17.69 7.01
N LEU A 94 21.76 16.66 7.27
CA LEU A 94 20.78 16.13 6.30
C LEU A 94 19.75 17.20 5.91
N LEU A 95 19.30 18.02 6.87
CA LEU A 95 18.37 19.11 6.61
C LEU A 95 19.04 20.22 5.72
N LEU A 96 20.29 20.58 6.00
CA LEU A 96 21.03 21.55 5.19
C LEU A 96 21.22 21.06 3.74
N LEU A 97 21.34 19.75 3.53
CA LEU A 97 21.46 19.14 2.22
C LEU A 97 20.11 18.85 1.57
N ASN A 98 18.99 19.17 2.21
CA ASN A 98 17.63 18.81 1.78
C ASN A 98 17.48 17.32 1.45
N ALA A 99 18.16 16.48 2.22
CA ALA A 99 18.30 15.05 1.90
C ALA A 99 16.94 14.33 1.80
N LYS A 100 15.99 14.63 2.69
CA LYS A 100 14.65 14.02 2.68
C LYS A 100 13.95 14.21 1.34
N ASP A 101 13.89 15.43 0.83
CA ASP A 101 13.22 15.75 -0.44
C ASP A 101 13.95 15.10 -1.62
N VAL A 102 15.30 15.10 -1.61
CA VAL A 102 16.11 14.50 -2.66
C VAL A 102 15.91 12.99 -2.72
N PHE A 103 15.89 12.29 -1.57
CA PHE A 103 15.61 10.86 -1.51
C PHE A 103 14.16 10.54 -1.93
N THR A 104 13.20 11.37 -1.52
CA THR A 104 11.80 11.25 -1.96
C THR A 104 11.71 11.38 -3.48
N GLN A 105 12.37 12.38 -4.07
CA GLN A 105 12.39 12.58 -5.51
C GLN A 105 13.09 11.42 -6.24
N ALA A 106 14.18 10.89 -5.69
CA ALA A 106 14.85 9.72 -6.23
C ALA A 106 13.93 8.49 -6.21
N ALA A 107 13.15 8.31 -5.13
CA ALA A 107 12.16 7.23 -5.05
C ALA A 107 11.01 7.42 -6.06
N VAL A 108 10.55 8.64 -6.29
CA VAL A 108 9.57 8.93 -7.36
C VAL A 108 10.12 8.49 -8.72
N PHE A 109 11.37 8.86 -9.05
CA PHE A 109 11.99 8.47 -10.32
C PHE A 109 12.23 6.97 -10.41
N GLU A 110 12.72 6.35 -9.34
CA GLU A 110 12.95 4.90 -9.31
C GLU A 110 11.65 4.12 -9.51
N ARG A 111 10.59 4.50 -8.81
CA ARG A 111 9.27 3.88 -8.96
C ARG A 111 8.69 4.10 -10.34
N ALA A 112 8.81 5.32 -10.87
CA ALA A 112 8.30 5.66 -12.19
C ALA A 112 9.04 4.91 -13.30
N TYR A 113 10.36 4.93 -13.29
CA TYR A 113 11.17 4.52 -14.44
C TYR A 113 12.03 3.27 -14.19
N GLY A 114 11.97 2.71 -12.97
CA GLY A 114 12.69 1.52 -12.56
C GLY A 114 14.06 1.79 -11.93
N TRP A 115 14.65 2.96 -12.12
CA TRP A 115 15.92 3.34 -11.51
C TRP A 115 16.07 4.87 -11.42
N SER A 116 16.94 5.32 -10.54
CA SER A 116 17.30 6.73 -10.37
C SER A 116 18.70 6.87 -9.81
N ILE A 117 19.22 8.09 -9.84
CA ILE A 117 20.50 8.41 -9.21
C ILE A 117 20.37 9.65 -8.33
N ILE A 118 21.15 9.69 -7.25
CA ILE A 118 21.44 10.91 -6.50
C ILE A 118 22.89 11.28 -6.79
N VAL A 119 23.09 12.48 -7.30
CA VAL A 119 24.41 13.07 -7.53
C VAL A 119 24.82 13.85 -6.30
N ILE A 120 26.03 13.61 -5.81
CA ILE A 120 26.62 14.26 -4.65
C ILE A 120 27.62 15.31 -5.12
N GLY A 121 27.31 16.57 -4.82
CA GLY A 121 28.23 17.68 -5.05
C GLY A 121 29.25 17.78 -3.93
N TYR A 122 30.52 17.66 -4.27
CA TYR A 122 31.64 17.80 -3.33
C TYR A 122 32.35 19.13 -3.55
N GLN A 123 32.81 19.71 -2.47
CA GLN A 123 33.83 20.75 -2.52
C GLN A 123 35.20 20.06 -2.62
N ASP A 124 35.71 19.94 -3.83
CA ASP A 124 37.02 19.36 -4.14
C ASP A 124 37.83 20.32 -5.04
N LYS A 125 39.13 20.45 -4.77
CA LYS A 125 39.98 21.42 -5.46
C LYS A 125 40.40 20.90 -6.84
N GLY A 126 39.88 21.53 -7.90
CA GLY A 126 40.41 21.37 -9.26
C GLY A 126 40.12 20.05 -9.95
N VAL A 127 39.16 19.26 -9.44
CA VAL A 127 38.77 17.98 -10.01
C VAL A 127 37.47 18.17 -10.81
N THR A 128 37.41 17.61 -12.01
CA THR A 128 36.18 17.63 -12.82
C THR A 128 35.17 16.62 -12.28
N LEU A 129 33.91 16.78 -12.60
CA LEU A 129 32.86 15.85 -12.16
C LEU A 129 33.04 14.44 -12.76
N LYS A 130 33.80 14.34 -13.86
CA LYS A 130 34.17 13.10 -14.52
C LYS A 130 35.23 12.29 -13.76
N ASP A 131 36.04 12.98 -12.96
CA ASP A 131 37.13 12.34 -12.22
C ASP A 131 36.60 11.70 -10.91
N PRO A 132 37.25 10.58 -10.47
CA PRO A 132 36.88 9.96 -9.20
C PRO A 132 37.16 10.89 -8.02
N VAL A 133 36.30 10.81 -6.99
CA VAL A 133 36.48 11.52 -5.74
C VAL A 133 37.62 10.89 -4.93
N LEU A 134 38.73 11.57 -4.79
CA LEU A 134 39.88 11.06 -4.04
C LEU A 134 39.95 11.61 -2.61
N MET A 135 39.85 12.91 -2.44
CA MET A 135 39.91 13.59 -1.14
C MET A 135 38.86 14.70 -1.06
N PRO A 136 37.61 14.34 -0.76
CA PRO A 136 36.57 15.35 -0.66
C PRO A 136 36.71 16.15 0.64
N GLU A 137 36.60 17.47 0.56
CA GLU A 137 36.62 18.35 1.75
C GLU A 137 35.25 18.38 2.41
N LYS A 138 34.18 18.53 1.63
CA LYS A 138 32.82 18.70 2.13
C LYS A 138 31.80 18.27 1.06
N ILE A 139 30.67 17.71 1.48
CA ILE A 139 29.46 17.55 0.66
C ILE A 139 28.68 18.85 0.75
N VAL A 140 28.32 19.45 -0.39
CA VAL A 140 27.66 20.74 -0.49
C VAL A 140 26.27 20.68 -1.09
N SER A 141 25.98 19.68 -1.93
CA SER A 141 24.66 19.49 -2.54
C SER A 141 24.33 18.03 -2.80
N LEU A 142 23.05 17.77 -2.89
CA LEU A 142 22.48 16.49 -3.35
C LEU A 142 21.42 16.83 -4.40
N GLU A 143 21.41 16.09 -5.50
CA GLU A 143 20.43 16.27 -6.57
C GLU A 143 20.00 14.92 -7.14
N ALA A 144 18.69 14.70 -7.27
CA ALA A 144 18.13 13.48 -7.82
C ALA A 144 17.85 13.60 -9.33
N TYR A 145 18.24 12.59 -10.09
CA TYR A 145 18.01 12.50 -11.54
C TYR A 145 17.35 11.17 -11.89
N GLY A 146 16.34 11.25 -12.75
CA GLY A 146 15.70 10.09 -13.36
C GLY A 146 16.29 9.73 -14.73
N PRO A 147 15.96 8.57 -15.27
CA PRO A 147 16.44 8.10 -16.58
C PRO A 147 16.19 9.06 -17.73
N THR A 148 15.12 9.84 -17.69
CA THR A 148 14.78 10.84 -18.72
C THR A 148 15.78 11.98 -18.83
N MET A 149 16.59 12.18 -17.77
CA MET A 149 17.61 13.23 -17.69
C MET A 149 19.02 12.66 -17.92
N ILE A 150 19.16 11.35 -18.18
CA ILE A 150 20.45 10.68 -18.38
C ILE A 150 20.53 10.28 -19.84
N THR A 151 21.44 10.92 -20.57
CA THR A 151 21.58 10.75 -22.03
C THR A 151 22.43 9.55 -22.40
N ASP A 152 23.44 9.20 -21.59
CA ASP A 152 24.32 8.06 -21.83
C ASP A 152 24.90 7.51 -20.51
N ILE A 153 25.26 6.23 -20.51
CA ILE A 153 25.92 5.56 -19.40
C ILE A 153 27.08 4.73 -19.94
N GLN A 154 28.30 5.07 -19.52
CA GLN A 154 29.46 4.25 -19.78
C GLN A 154 29.64 3.25 -18.64
N VAL A 155 29.73 1.98 -18.99
CA VAL A 155 29.94 0.89 -18.03
C VAL A 155 31.38 0.50 -17.91
N ASP A 156 31.83 0.03 -16.76
CA ASP A 156 33.13 -0.52 -16.52
C ASP A 156 33.33 -1.79 -17.37
N LYS A 157 34.29 -1.75 -18.26
CA LYS A 157 34.67 -2.85 -19.18
C LYS A 157 35.85 -3.69 -18.69
N ASN A 158 36.44 -3.32 -17.57
CA ASN A 158 37.54 -4.05 -16.99
C ASN A 158 37.07 -5.34 -16.31
N LYS A 159 37.31 -6.49 -16.93
CA LYS A 159 36.92 -7.81 -16.42
C LYS A 159 37.50 -8.17 -15.05
N GLN A 160 38.56 -7.50 -14.61
CA GLN A 160 39.20 -7.71 -13.30
C GLN A 160 38.64 -6.78 -12.24
N SER A 161 37.79 -5.81 -12.61
CA SER A 161 37.13 -4.90 -11.68
C SER A 161 35.97 -5.58 -11.00
N PRO A 162 35.78 -5.39 -9.68
CA PRO A 162 34.59 -5.83 -8.97
C PRO A 162 33.32 -5.11 -9.47
N ARG A 163 33.46 -4.04 -10.23
CA ARG A 163 32.39 -3.27 -10.84
C ARG A 163 32.12 -3.58 -12.30
N PHE A 164 32.74 -4.65 -12.85
CA PHE A 164 32.56 -5.03 -14.25
C PHE A 164 31.06 -5.04 -14.64
N GLY A 165 30.73 -4.32 -15.71
CA GLY A 165 29.33 -4.19 -16.20
C GLY A 165 28.45 -3.20 -15.45
N LEU A 166 28.94 -2.58 -14.37
CA LEU A 166 28.23 -1.52 -13.67
C LEU A 166 28.59 -0.14 -14.22
N PRO A 167 27.74 0.88 -14.06
CA PRO A 167 28.01 2.24 -14.50
C PRO A 167 29.31 2.82 -13.91
N GLU A 168 30.13 3.40 -14.75
CA GLU A 168 31.34 4.11 -14.39
C GLU A 168 31.15 5.62 -14.55
N ILE A 169 30.57 6.06 -15.67
CA ILE A 169 30.31 7.47 -15.96
C ILE A 169 28.85 7.62 -16.39
N TYR A 170 28.17 8.57 -15.79
CA TYR A 170 26.81 8.99 -16.15
C TYR A 170 26.88 10.31 -16.90
N LYS A 171 26.23 10.40 -18.05
CA LYS A 171 26.07 11.63 -18.79
C LYS A 171 24.70 12.22 -18.47
N VAL A 172 24.68 13.25 -17.64
CA VAL A 172 23.46 13.86 -17.09
C VAL A 172 23.19 15.17 -17.81
N LYS A 173 21.96 15.33 -18.27
CA LYS A 173 21.46 16.57 -18.88
C LYS A 173 21.06 17.54 -17.77
N ILE A 174 21.83 18.58 -17.57
CA ILE A 174 21.55 19.64 -16.57
C ILE A 174 20.67 20.73 -17.16
N SER A 175 20.87 21.07 -18.42
CA SER A 175 20.05 22.04 -19.15
C SER A 175 19.72 21.51 -20.56
N GLU A 176 18.91 22.24 -21.33
CA GLU A 176 18.57 21.84 -22.69
C GLU A 176 19.80 21.73 -23.61
N THR A 177 20.88 22.45 -23.29
CA THR A 177 22.07 22.57 -24.13
C THR A 177 23.33 22.01 -23.49
N GLU A 178 23.28 21.57 -22.21
CA GLU A 178 24.46 21.15 -21.47
C GLU A 178 24.30 19.78 -20.82
N ASP A 179 25.17 18.85 -21.25
CA ASP A 179 25.33 17.55 -20.65
C ASP A 179 26.63 17.53 -19.84
N VAL A 180 26.60 16.95 -18.64
CA VAL A 180 27.76 16.82 -17.76
C VAL A 180 28.03 15.35 -17.50
N GLU A 181 29.32 14.95 -17.64
CA GLU A 181 29.79 13.60 -17.32
C GLU A 181 30.15 13.52 -15.83
N ILE A 182 29.56 12.56 -15.13
CA ILE A 182 29.68 12.39 -13.68
C ILE A 182 30.18 10.98 -13.37
N HIS A 183 31.28 10.90 -12.61
CA HIS A 183 31.86 9.63 -12.19
C HIS A 183 31.00 8.95 -11.12
N HIS A 184 30.92 7.63 -11.16
CA HIS A 184 30.10 6.84 -10.23
C HIS A 184 30.41 7.09 -8.74
N SER A 185 31.65 7.50 -8.39
CA SER A 185 32.01 7.82 -6.99
C SER A 185 31.25 9.02 -6.42
N ARG A 186 30.63 9.83 -7.29
CA ARG A 186 29.76 10.97 -6.93
C ARG A 186 28.28 10.62 -6.98
N VAL A 187 27.94 9.34 -7.15
CA VAL A 187 26.58 8.91 -7.43
C VAL A 187 26.13 7.83 -6.44
N ILE A 188 24.93 7.97 -5.92
CA ILE A 188 24.19 6.88 -5.29
C ILE A 188 23.15 6.41 -6.31
N HIS A 189 23.20 5.14 -6.68
CA HIS A 189 22.33 4.56 -7.70
C HIS A 189 21.26 3.68 -7.08
N PHE A 190 20.00 3.95 -7.40
CA PHE A 190 18.85 3.16 -6.96
C PHE A 190 18.24 2.40 -8.12
N ALA A 191 18.11 1.09 -7.96
CA ALA A 191 17.37 0.19 -8.84
C ALA A 191 16.89 -0.99 -8.01
N THR A 192 15.77 -0.81 -7.31
CA THR A 192 15.33 -1.75 -6.27
C THR A 192 14.56 -2.93 -6.83
N ARG A 193 13.98 -2.80 -8.03
CA ARG A 193 13.20 -3.83 -8.71
C ARG A 193 13.87 -4.30 -9.98
N LYS A 194 14.80 -5.24 -9.82
CA LYS A 194 15.54 -5.85 -10.93
C LYS A 194 14.98 -7.22 -11.26
N ILE A 195 14.77 -7.49 -12.54
CA ILE A 195 14.47 -8.83 -13.05
C ILE A 195 15.72 -9.47 -13.63
N GLU A 196 16.63 -8.63 -14.18
CA GLU A 196 17.84 -9.06 -14.85
C GLU A 196 19.09 -8.53 -14.14
N HIS A 197 20.22 -9.15 -14.42
CA HIS A 197 21.50 -8.62 -13.99
C HIS A 197 21.77 -7.28 -14.67
N GLY A 198 22.14 -6.27 -13.88
CA GLY A 198 22.44 -4.95 -14.40
C GLY A 198 22.15 -3.83 -13.42
N TYR A 199 22.19 -2.62 -13.94
CA TYR A 199 21.98 -1.40 -13.17
C TYR A 199 20.59 -0.79 -13.37
N LYS A 200 19.75 -1.36 -14.23
CA LYS A 200 18.38 -0.91 -14.47
C LYS A 200 17.38 -1.84 -13.78
N GLY A 201 16.33 -1.26 -13.25
CA GLY A 201 15.17 -1.98 -12.75
C GLY A 201 13.96 -1.76 -13.67
N ILE A 202 12.81 -2.23 -13.26
CA ILE A 202 11.54 -2.08 -13.96
C ILE A 202 10.64 -1.03 -13.28
N SER A 203 9.83 -0.33 -14.07
CA SER A 203 8.80 0.57 -13.58
C SER A 203 7.77 -0.17 -12.71
N VAL A 204 7.24 0.50 -11.68
CA VAL A 204 6.09 -0.05 -10.93
C VAL A 204 4.85 -0.17 -11.80
N LEU A 205 4.77 0.59 -12.88
CA LEU A 205 3.65 0.61 -13.80
C LEU A 205 3.72 -0.50 -14.86
N GLU A 206 4.90 -1.10 -15.08
CA GLU A 206 5.11 -2.14 -16.09
C GLU A 206 4.13 -3.32 -15.95
N PRO A 207 3.99 -3.96 -14.77
CA PRO A 207 3.11 -5.13 -14.62
C PRO A 207 1.62 -4.80 -14.73
N VAL A 208 1.23 -3.54 -14.57
CA VAL A 208 -0.18 -3.10 -14.51
C VAL A 208 -0.56 -2.16 -15.65
N TRP A 209 0.30 -2.04 -16.65
CA TRP A 209 0.10 -1.10 -17.75
C TRP A 209 -1.17 -1.37 -18.56
N ASP A 210 -1.40 -2.63 -18.88
CA ASP A 210 -2.57 -3.05 -19.63
C ASP A 210 -3.86 -2.82 -18.84
N ASP A 211 -3.85 -3.11 -17.52
CA ASP A 211 -4.98 -2.84 -16.64
C ASP A 211 -5.27 -1.33 -16.52
N LEU A 212 -4.24 -0.48 -16.45
CA LEU A 212 -4.41 0.99 -16.48
C LEU A 212 -5.03 1.45 -17.78
N THR A 213 -4.66 0.84 -18.92
CA THR A 213 -5.24 1.13 -20.22
C THR A 213 -6.71 0.72 -20.27
N VAL A 214 -7.04 -0.48 -19.79
CA VAL A 214 -8.43 -0.96 -19.70
C VAL A 214 -9.25 -0.07 -18.77
N LEU A 215 -8.71 0.30 -17.59
CA LEU A 215 -9.37 1.18 -16.63
C LEU A 215 -9.74 2.54 -17.26
N ARG A 216 -8.82 3.12 -18.00
CA ARG A 216 -9.05 4.38 -18.74
C ARG A 216 -10.16 4.22 -19.78
N ASN A 217 -10.13 3.12 -20.54
CA ASN A 217 -11.14 2.83 -21.55
C ASN A 217 -12.53 2.63 -20.95
N VAL A 218 -12.63 1.93 -19.83
CA VAL A 218 -13.89 1.76 -19.07
C VAL A 218 -14.43 3.12 -18.63
N ARG A 219 -13.62 3.98 -18.03
CA ARG A 219 -14.03 5.33 -17.60
C ARG A 219 -14.47 6.20 -18.77
N TRP A 220 -13.74 6.15 -19.89
CA TRP A 220 -14.12 6.89 -21.09
C TRP A 220 -15.44 6.37 -21.68
N GLY A 221 -15.57 5.04 -21.82
CA GLY A 221 -16.80 4.40 -22.33
C GLY A 221 -18.02 4.72 -21.46
N MET A 222 -17.86 4.71 -20.14
CA MET A 222 -18.90 5.17 -19.22
C MET A 222 -19.29 6.63 -19.46
N GLY A 223 -18.29 7.52 -19.53
CA GLY A 223 -18.54 8.94 -19.80
C GLY A 223 -19.30 9.15 -21.10
N GLN A 224 -18.91 8.44 -22.17
CA GLN A 224 -19.62 8.47 -23.45
C GLN A 224 -21.05 7.92 -23.35
N THR A 225 -21.24 6.83 -22.64
CA THR A 225 -22.56 6.23 -22.45
C THR A 225 -23.47 7.15 -21.66
N MET A 226 -22.98 7.73 -20.56
CA MET A 226 -23.71 8.72 -19.75
C MET A 226 -24.05 9.96 -20.56
N TYR A 227 -23.10 10.48 -21.33
CA TYR A 227 -23.30 11.66 -22.17
C TYR A 227 -24.33 11.41 -23.30
N ARG A 228 -24.23 10.26 -23.97
CA ARG A 228 -25.09 9.96 -25.14
C ARG A 228 -26.48 9.41 -24.75
N TYR A 229 -26.53 8.57 -23.71
CA TYR A 229 -27.74 7.82 -23.36
C TYR A 229 -28.35 8.22 -22.03
N GLY A 230 -27.68 9.03 -21.21
CA GLY A 230 -28.20 9.48 -19.93
C GLY A 230 -29.48 10.31 -20.06
N SER A 231 -29.58 11.11 -21.13
CA SER A 231 -30.78 11.88 -21.48
C SER A 231 -31.68 11.15 -22.46
N GLY A 232 -31.29 9.96 -22.94
CA GLY A 232 -31.89 9.29 -24.08
C GLY A 232 -31.59 10.02 -25.39
N PHE A 233 -31.70 9.32 -26.51
CA PHE A 233 -31.68 9.95 -27.84
C PHE A 233 -33.08 9.92 -28.45
N PRO A 234 -33.53 11.02 -29.06
CA PRO A 234 -34.84 11.08 -29.67
C PRO A 234 -34.87 10.24 -30.95
N VAL A 235 -35.81 9.34 -31.04
CA VAL A 235 -36.14 8.63 -32.25
C VAL A 235 -37.46 9.24 -32.76
N VAL A 236 -37.37 9.95 -33.88
CA VAL A 236 -38.52 10.57 -34.52
C VAL A 236 -39.05 9.62 -35.59
N THR A 237 -40.27 9.19 -35.41
CA THR A 237 -40.97 8.36 -36.41
C THR A 237 -42.11 9.17 -37.00
N VAL A 238 -42.05 9.41 -38.32
CA VAL A 238 -43.11 10.12 -39.08
C VAL A 238 -43.82 9.11 -39.97
N LYS A 239 -45.08 8.87 -39.72
CA LYS A 239 -45.87 7.92 -40.50
C LYS A 239 -46.19 8.51 -41.91
N GLY A 240 -45.87 7.71 -42.93
CA GLY A 240 -46.18 8.09 -44.33
C GLY A 240 -45.24 9.11 -44.97
N ALA A 241 -44.17 9.51 -44.29
CA ALA A 241 -43.19 10.42 -44.85
C ALA A 241 -42.26 9.73 -45.88
N THR A 242 -41.94 10.43 -46.96
CA THR A 242 -40.92 10.01 -47.94
C THR A 242 -39.50 10.33 -47.40
N GLU A 243 -38.48 9.70 -48.01
CA GLU A 243 -37.07 9.98 -47.62
C GLU A 243 -36.71 11.46 -47.81
N GLU A 244 -37.23 12.12 -48.82
CA GLU A 244 -37.00 13.55 -49.07
C GLU A 244 -37.63 14.43 -47.97
N GLN A 245 -38.81 14.06 -47.50
CA GLN A 245 -39.46 14.75 -46.37
C GLN A 245 -38.70 14.53 -45.06
N ILE A 246 -38.22 13.32 -44.80
CA ILE A 246 -37.40 13.05 -43.59
C ILE A 246 -36.10 13.87 -43.63
N LYS A 247 -35.47 14.00 -44.79
CA LYS A 247 -34.28 14.83 -44.99
C LYS A 247 -34.56 16.31 -44.72
N LYS A 248 -35.69 16.81 -45.21
CA LYS A 248 -36.11 18.18 -44.95
C LYS A 248 -36.40 18.45 -43.49
N TYR A 249 -37.10 17.55 -42.79
CA TYR A 249 -37.31 17.65 -41.32
C TYR A 249 -36.02 17.65 -40.54
N LYS A 250 -35.03 16.81 -40.95
CA LYS A 250 -33.72 16.76 -40.29
C LYS A 250 -32.92 18.08 -40.46
N GLU A 251 -33.07 18.74 -41.60
CA GLU A 251 -32.44 20.05 -41.87
C GLU A 251 -33.15 21.18 -41.09
N GLU A 252 -34.48 21.16 -41.03
CA GLU A 252 -35.28 22.18 -40.36
C GLU A 252 -35.20 22.11 -38.81
N TRP A 253 -35.15 20.91 -38.26
CA TRP A 253 -35.14 20.72 -36.78
C TRP A 253 -33.77 20.81 -36.16
N GLY A 254 -32.72 20.68 -36.93
CA GLY A 254 -31.35 20.69 -36.41
C GLY A 254 -31.09 19.57 -35.40
N PRO A 255 -30.01 19.67 -34.60
CA PRO A 255 -29.69 18.69 -33.59
C PRO A 255 -30.67 18.79 -32.40
N LEU A 256 -31.41 17.69 -32.15
CA LEU A 256 -32.28 17.57 -31.00
C LEU A 256 -31.48 17.35 -29.74
N THR A 257 -31.64 18.23 -28.78
CA THR A 257 -31.01 18.16 -27.46
C THR A 257 -32.07 17.99 -26.34
N ALA A 258 -31.68 17.62 -25.17
CA ALA A 258 -32.57 17.50 -24.01
C ALA A 258 -33.28 18.82 -23.63
N GLN A 259 -32.83 19.97 -24.18
CA GLN A 259 -33.40 21.30 -23.95
C GLN A 259 -34.32 21.76 -25.08
N THR A 260 -34.45 20.95 -26.13
CA THR A 260 -35.27 21.31 -27.30
C THR A 260 -36.72 20.93 -27.03
N SER A 261 -37.64 21.93 -27.01
CA SER A 261 -39.08 21.69 -26.99
C SER A 261 -39.58 21.42 -28.42
N MET A 262 -40.27 20.32 -28.59
CA MET A 262 -40.83 19.96 -29.89
C MET A 262 -42.35 19.92 -29.83
N TRP A 263 -42.97 20.44 -30.88
CA TRP A 263 -44.40 20.38 -31.13
C TRP A 263 -44.63 19.41 -32.27
N THR A 264 -45.43 18.37 -32.06
CA THR A 264 -45.66 17.30 -33.05
C THR A 264 -47.13 17.22 -33.41
N ASP A 265 -47.40 16.73 -34.63
CA ASP A 265 -48.73 16.39 -35.10
C ASP A 265 -49.07 14.92 -34.75
N GLU A 266 -50.28 14.48 -35.08
CA GLU A 266 -50.75 13.10 -34.84
C GLU A 266 -49.94 12.03 -35.59
N ASN A 267 -49.21 12.42 -36.64
CA ASN A 267 -48.41 11.51 -37.47
C ASN A 267 -46.96 11.37 -37.01
N THR A 268 -46.50 12.22 -36.10
CA THR A 268 -45.11 12.25 -35.63
C THR A 268 -45.06 11.73 -34.22
N THR A 269 -44.31 10.65 -34.01
CA THR A 269 -44.04 10.08 -32.69
C THR A 269 -42.58 10.30 -32.34
N ILE A 270 -42.30 10.87 -31.18
CA ILE A 270 -40.96 11.04 -30.63
C ILE A 270 -40.81 10.14 -29.42
N GLU A 271 -39.93 9.17 -29.53
CA GLU A 271 -39.57 8.30 -28.42
C GLU A 271 -38.14 8.59 -28.01
N PHE A 272 -37.91 8.86 -26.76
CA PHE A 272 -36.56 8.91 -26.23
C PHE A 272 -36.07 7.48 -25.88
N LYS A 273 -35.22 6.93 -26.77
CA LYS A 273 -34.59 5.64 -26.57
C LYS A 273 -33.27 5.86 -25.86
N GLY A 274 -33.17 5.36 -24.64
CA GLY A 274 -31.98 5.39 -23.78
C GLY A 274 -31.80 4.07 -23.09
N LEU A 275 -31.08 4.07 -21.98
CA LEU A 275 -30.84 2.89 -21.13
C LEU A 275 -32.13 2.37 -20.44
N ALA A 276 -33.31 2.83 -20.86
CA ALA A 276 -34.63 2.36 -20.42
C ALA A 276 -34.78 2.20 -18.91
N GLY A 277 -34.27 3.18 -18.12
CA GLY A 277 -34.34 3.18 -16.67
C GLY A 277 -33.37 2.22 -15.96
N ARG A 278 -32.52 1.51 -16.68
CA ARG A 278 -31.41 0.75 -16.08
C ARG A 278 -30.19 1.66 -15.98
N ALA A 279 -29.85 2.06 -14.77
CA ALA A 279 -28.56 2.67 -14.51
C ALA A 279 -27.48 1.66 -14.90
N LEU A 280 -26.53 2.08 -15.77
CA LEU A 280 -25.35 1.29 -16.03
C LEU A 280 -24.50 1.35 -14.77
N ASP A 281 -24.46 0.25 -14.04
CA ASP A 281 -23.56 0.12 -12.89
C ASP A 281 -22.15 -0.22 -13.40
N PRO A 282 -21.18 0.66 -13.22
CA PRO A 282 -19.81 0.42 -13.65
C PRO A 282 -19.00 -0.42 -12.65
N GLU A 283 -19.47 -0.57 -11.45
CA GLU A 283 -18.73 -1.15 -10.34
C GLU A 283 -18.26 -2.59 -10.64
N PRO A 284 -19.09 -3.48 -11.22
CA PRO A 284 -18.67 -4.83 -11.57
C PRO A 284 -17.51 -4.92 -12.57
N TYR A 285 -17.31 -3.87 -13.37
CA TYR A 285 -16.19 -3.81 -14.35
C TYR A 285 -14.96 -3.10 -13.77
N TYR A 286 -15.18 -2.17 -12.86
CA TYR A 286 -14.13 -1.37 -12.26
C TYR A 286 -13.35 -2.12 -11.17
N ILE A 287 -14.06 -2.87 -10.31
CA ILE A 287 -13.46 -3.56 -9.17
C ILE A 287 -12.39 -4.57 -9.59
N PRO A 288 -12.63 -5.53 -10.50
CA PRO A 288 -11.62 -6.53 -10.88
C PRO A 288 -10.35 -5.91 -11.46
N ILE A 289 -10.49 -4.81 -12.23
CA ILE A 289 -9.34 -4.10 -12.79
C ILE A 289 -8.50 -3.46 -11.66
N MET A 290 -9.15 -2.84 -10.69
CA MET A 290 -8.48 -2.24 -9.55
C MET A 290 -7.83 -3.29 -8.63
N GLU A 291 -8.41 -4.47 -8.52
CA GLU A 291 -7.82 -5.63 -7.82
C GLU A 291 -6.55 -6.11 -8.51
N ASN A 292 -6.55 -6.23 -9.85
CA ASN A 292 -5.35 -6.57 -10.61
C ASN A 292 -4.24 -5.52 -10.43
N ILE A 293 -4.59 -4.23 -10.51
CA ILE A 293 -3.65 -3.13 -10.29
C ILE A 293 -3.08 -3.19 -8.87
N SER A 294 -3.92 -3.45 -7.87
CA SER A 294 -3.51 -3.63 -6.48
C SER A 294 -2.54 -4.80 -6.33
N ALA A 295 -2.86 -5.95 -6.92
CA ALA A 295 -2.01 -7.15 -6.90
C ALA A 295 -0.65 -6.90 -7.59
N GLY A 296 -0.64 -6.29 -8.78
CA GLY A 296 0.58 -6.04 -9.55
C GLY A 296 1.50 -4.99 -8.93
N THR A 297 0.95 -4.04 -8.15
CA THR A 297 1.73 -2.97 -7.50
C THR A 297 2.00 -3.23 -6.02
N SER A 298 1.33 -4.22 -5.42
CA SER A 298 1.29 -4.48 -3.97
C SER A 298 0.76 -3.30 -3.15
N VAL A 299 0.05 -2.34 -3.78
CA VAL A 299 -0.59 -1.21 -3.10
C VAL A 299 -2.04 -1.56 -2.84
N PRO A 300 -2.52 -1.60 -1.59
CA PRO A 300 -3.90 -1.94 -1.29
C PRO A 300 -4.91 -1.05 -2.03
N MET A 301 -6.01 -1.66 -2.47
CA MET A 301 -7.03 -0.96 -3.24
C MET A 301 -7.62 0.25 -2.49
N ALA A 302 -7.72 0.17 -1.17
CA ALA A 302 -8.16 1.29 -0.33
C ALA A 302 -7.25 2.51 -0.47
N ILE A 303 -5.93 2.30 -0.53
CA ILE A 303 -4.94 3.35 -0.75
C ILE A 303 -5.06 3.92 -2.17
N LEU A 304 -5.26 3.07 -3.19
CA LEU A 304 -5.41 3.51 -4.58
C LEU A 304 -6.67 4.35 -4.80
N ARG A 305 -7.77 4.04 -4.12
CA ARG A 305 -9.05 4.76 -4.21
C ARG A 305 -9.09 6.04 -3.38
N GLY A 306 -8.22 6.20 -2.39
CA GLY A 306 -8.33 7.20 -1.33
C GLY A 306 -9.26 6.72 -0.21
N ALA A 307 -9.03 7.21 1.01
CA ALA A 307 -9.84 6.86 2.18
C ALA A 307 -11.31 7.21 1.95
N GLN A 308 -12.19 6.22 1.93
CA GLN A 308 -13.65 6.42 1.96
C GLN A 308 -14.10 6.41 3.41
N ALA A 309 -14.72 7.51 3.85
CA ALA A 309 -15.34 7.57 5.16
C ALA A 309 -16.42 6.48 5.28
N GLY A 310 -16.28 5.57 6.26
CA GLY A 310 -17.28 4.54 6.58
C GLY A 310 -16.88 3.08 6.37
N GLN A 311 -15.72 2.76 5.79
CA GLN A 311 -15.22 1.39 5.68
C GLN A 311 -14.22 1.04 6.80
N LEU A 312 -14.69 1.04 8.04
CA LEU A 312 -13.85 0.71 9.21
C LEU A 312 -13.54 -0.81 9.34
N ALA A 313 -14.39 -1.67 8.83
CA ALA A 313 -14.17 -3.12 8.89
C ALA A 313 -13.34 -3.57 7.67
N GLY A 314 -12.06 -3.77 7.85
CA GLY A 314 -11.10 -4.16 6.80
C GLY A 314 -9.96 -3.15 6.58
N SER A 315 -10.04 -1.95 7.18
CA SER A 315 -9.00 -0.94 7.06
C SER A 315 -7.71 -1.39 7.76
N GLU A 316 -7.79 -2.05 8.91
CA GLU A 316 -6.63 -2.50 9.68
C GLU A 316 -5.73 -3.49 8.92
N VAL A 317 -6.33 -4.44 8.21
CA VAL A 317 -5.56 -5.41 7.39
C VAL A 317 -4.88 -4.69 6.22
N ASN A 318 -5.61 -3.82 5.52
CA ASN A 318 -5.08 -3.05 4.40
C ASN A 318 -3.98 -2.08 4.85
N GLU A 319 -4.16 -1.43 6.01
CA GLU A 319 -3.15 -0.56 6.61
C GLU A 319 -1.89 -1.35 6.98
N ARG A 320 -2.03 -2.51 7.62
CA ARG A 320 -0.92 -3.37 7.97
C ARG A 320 -0.14 -3.86 6.75
N GLU A 321 -0.82 -4.28 5.68
CA GLU A 321 -0.18 -4.67 4.43
C GLU A 321 0.55 -3.50 3.77
N TYR A 322 -0.06 -2.32 3.80
CA TYR A 322 0.56 -1.12 3.28
C TYR A 322 1.81 -0.71 4.07
N PHE A 323 1.74 -0.72 5.40
CA PHE A 323 2.91 -0.44 6.24
C PHE A 323 4.05 -1.44 6.02
N LYS A 324 3.71 -2.72 5.80
CA LYS A 324 4.69 -3.74 5.44
C LYS A 324 5.36 -3.39 4.10
N LEU A 325 4.59 -2.98 3.09
CA LEU A 325 5.13 -2.52 1.81
C LEU A 325 6.07 -1.33 2.00
N ILE A 326 5.68 -0.33 2.80
CA ILE A 326 6.54 0.84 3.09
C ILE A 326 7.83 0.41 3.79
N SER A 327 7.75 -0.43 4.82
CA SER A 327 8.93 -0.96 5.53
C SER A 327 9.86 -1.74 4.62
N ASP A 328 9.33 -2.59 3.74
CA ASP A 328 10.12 -3.32 2.73
C ASP A 328 10.80 -2.35 1.75
N CYS A 329 10.12 -1.27 1.37
CA CYS A 329 10.72 -0.22 0.55
C CYS A 329 11.81 0.53 1.31
N GLN A 330 11.58 0.93 2.57
CA GLN A 330 12.58 1.59 3.41
C GLN A 330 13.88 0.77 3.49
N SER A 331 13.77 -0.54 3.75
CA SER A 331 14.91 -1.45 3.79
C SER A 331 15.71 -1.49 2.48
N ARG A 332 15.06 -1.27 1.32
CA ARG A 332 15.73 -1.21 0.02
C ARG A 332 16.48 0.11 -0.23
N TYR A 333 16.02 1.21 0.36
CA TYR A 333 16.69 2.52 0.28
C TYR A 333 17.79 2.68 1.34
N GLU A 334 17.75 1.92 2.42
CA GLU A 334 18.69 1.99 3.54
C GLU A 334 20.17 1.92 3.12
N PRO A 335 20.60 1.03 2.20
CA PRO A 335 22.00 1.00 1.74
C PRO A 335 22.46 2.32 1.10
N GLY A 336 21.57 3.01 0.38
CA GLY A 336 21.89 4.31 -0.22
C GLY A 336 21.99 5.43 0.83
N ILE A 337 21.17 5.36 1.87
CA ILE A 337 21.24 6.27 3.01
C ILE A 337 22.55 6.02 3.77
N MET A 338 22.91 4.77 4.03
CA MET A 338 24.16 4.40 4.69
C MET A 338 25.37 4.91 3.89
N ASP A 339 25.37 4.75 2.55
CA ASP A 339 26.44 5.27 1.70
C ASP A 339 26.58 6.80 1.83
N LEU A 340 25.47 7.55 1.92
CA LEU A 340 25.51 9.00 2.18
C LEU A 340 26.09 9.31 3.56
N ILE A 341 25.64 8.62 4.61
CA ILE A 341 26.12 8.82 5.99
C ILE A 341 27.60 8.52 6.10
N ASP A 342 28.07 7.42 5.52
CA ASP A 342 29.50 7.05 5.51
C ASP A 342 30.38 8.08 4.78
N ARG A 343 29.84 8.70 3.73
CA ARG A 343 30.52 9.80 3.02
C ARG A 343 30.56 11.08 3.86
N LEU A 344 29.49 11.38 4.61
CA LEU A 344 29.47 12.51 5.55
C LEU A 344 30.48 12.30 6.70
N MET A 345 30.68 11.07 7.19
CA MET A 345 31.72 10.73 8.16
C MET A 345 33.11 10.92 7.57
N LYS A 346 33.36 10.39 6.37
CA LYS A 346 34.65 10.55 5.65
C LYS A 346 35.03 12.01 5.43
N THR A 347 34.04 12.88 5.17
CA THR A 347 34.26 14.33 5.03
C THR A 347 34.29 15.07 6.39
N LYS A 348 34.18 14.37 7.52
CA LYS A 348 34.16 14.93 8.88
C LYS A 348 33.07 15.95 9.12
N GLN A 349 31.98 15.89 8.36
CA GLN A 349 30.81 16.74 8.56
C GLN A 349 29.92 16.25 9.73
N ILE A 350 30.05 14.96 10.04
CA ILE A 350 29.45 14.30 11.20
C ILE A 350 30.52 13.45 11.91
N PRO A 351 30.36 13.14 13.21
CA PRO A 351 31.27 12.25 13.94
C PRO A 351 31.34 10.86 13.29
N ASP A 352 32.52 10.27 13.26
CA ASP A 352 32.76 8.92 12.77
C ASP A 352 32.47 7.92 13.90
N VAL A 353 31.31 7.25 13.82
CA VAL A 353 30.74 6.41 14.88
C VAL A 353 30.00 5.24 14.26
N HIS A 354 30.08 4.06 14.85
CA HIS A 354 29.19 2.97 14.46
C HIS A 354 27.74 3.30 14.84
N TYR A 355 26.84 3.16 13.89
CA TYR A 355 25.44 3.58 14.04
C TYR A 355 24.46 2.53 13.54
N LYS A 356 23.23 2.68 14.00
CA LYS A 356 22.06 1.95 13.49
C LYS A 356 21.03 2.96 12.99
N ILE A 357 20.37 2.64 11.86
CA ILE A 357 19.24 3.39 11.34
C ILE A 357 17.96 2.87 12.01
N ASN A 358 17.18 3.78 12.58
CA ASN A 358 15.87 3.49 13.14
C ASN A 358 14.84 4.34 12.39
N TRP A 359 14.01 3.69 11.60
CA TRP A 359 12.91 4.38 10.91
C TRP A 359 11.83 4.79 11.90
N LEU A 360 11.37 6.05 11.79
CA LEU A 360 10.26 6.56 12.58
C LEU A 360 8.95 6.17 11.89
N GLY A 361 7.93 5.74 12.65
CA GLY A 361 6.61 5.40 12.10
C GLY A 361 6.56 4.01 11.48
N GLY A 362 6.66 3.00 12.33
CA GLY A 362 6.08 1.70 12.04
C GLY A 362 4.55 1.76 12.23
N PHE A 363 3.84 0.73 11.81
CA PHE A 363 2.46 0.51 12.22
C PHE A 363 2.43 0.55 13.76
N GLU A 364 1.94 1.65 14.34
CA GLU A 364 1.59 1.65 15.75
C GLU A 364 0.43 0.67 15.88
N ILE A 365 0.76 -0.57 16.27
CA ILE A 365 -0.24 -1.55 16.63
C ILE A 365 -1.18 -0.83 17.60
N ASN A 366 -2.47 -0.82 17.28
CA ASN A 366 -3.50 -0.23 18.12
C ASN A 366 -3.19 -0.59 19.59
N PRO A 367 -3.24 0.33 20.55
CA PRO A 367 -2.95 0.04 21.95
C PRO A 367 -3.68 -1.20 22.49
N ARG A 368 -4.82 -1.55 21.93
CA ARG A 368 -5.55 -2.79 22.22
C ARG A 368 -4.83 -4.04 21.70
N ASP A 369 -4.26 -3.96 20.52
CA ASP A 369 -3.55 -5.09 19.90
C ASP A 369 -2.14 -5.24 20.50
N GLN A 370 -1.51 -4.12 20.89
CA GLN A 370 -0.29 -4.15 21.70
C GLN A 370 -0.55 -4.82 23.05
N ALA A 371 -1.61 -4.42 23.75
CA ALA A 371 -2.01 -5.03 25.00
C ALA A 371 -2.38 -6.52 24.83
N ALA A 372 -3.01 -6.88 23.73
CA ALA A 372 -3.33 -8.28 23.40
C ALA A 372 -2.05 -9.08 23.09
N ALA A 373 -1.13 -8.53 22.30
CA ALA A 373 0.16 -9.16 22.00
C ALA A 373 1.06 -9.29 23.23
N GLU A 374 1.08 -8.27 24.10
CA GLU A 374 1.77 -8.35 25.40
C GLU A 374 1.13 -9.38 26.33
N LEU A 375 -0.19 -9.46 26.33
CA LEU A 375 -0.91 -10.46 27.11
C LEU A 375 -0.61 -11.88 26.59
N ASP A 376 -0.60 -12.09 25.29
CA ASP A 376 -0.26 -13.38 24.67
C ASP A 376 1.22 -13.72 24.86
N LYS A 377 2.11 -12.74 24.81
CA LYS A 377 3.54 -12.89 25.17
C LYS A 377 3.68 -13.30 26.63
N THR A 378 2.99 -12.62 27.53
CA THR A 378 3.00 -12.93 28.96
C THR A 378 2.45 -14.34 29.23
N ARG A 379 1.35 -14.73 28.60
CA ARG A 379 0.81 -16.09 28.68
C ARG A 379 1.78 -17.14 28.12
N SER A 380 2.44 -16.83 27.01
CA SER A 380 3.47 -17.70 26.42
C SER A 380 4.65 -17.87 27.41
N LEU A 381 5.07 -16.80 28.07
CA LEU A 381 6.10 -16.85 29.10
C LEU A 381 5.65 -17.66 30.32
N GLU A 382 4.42 -17.48 30.81
CA GLU A 382 3.85 -18.30 31.88
C GLU A 382 3.82 -19.79 31.54
N VAL A 383 3.49 -20.16 30.29
CA VAL A 383 3.54 -21.55 29.85
C VAL A 383 4.99 -22.05 29.83
N LYS A 384 5.95 -21.25 29.35
CA LYS A 384 7.38 -21.61 29.32
C LYS A 384 7.96 -21.84 30.72
N THR A 385 7.50 -21.12 31.74
CA THR A 385 7.95 -21.33 33.14
C THR A 385 7.65 -22.71 33.69
N ASN A 386 6.76 -23.49 33.06
CA ASN A 386 6.44 -24.83 33.48
C ASN A 386 7.49 -25.89 33.06
N TRP A 387 8.34 -25.59 32.08
CA TRP A 387 9.32 -26.55 31.53
C TRP A 387 10.69 -25.93 31.19
N MET A 388 10.84 -24.61 31.25
CA MET A 388 12.10 -23.90 31.08
C MET A 388 12.53 -23.23 32.38
N THR A 389 13.82 -23.09 32.56
CA THR A 389 14.38 -22.33 33.70
C THR A 389 14.23 -20.83 33.50
N VAL A 390 14.20 -20.06 34.59
CA VAL A 390 14.13 -18.59 34.53
C VAL A 390 15.28 -18.01 33.70
N ASN A 391 16.48 -18.57 33.78
CA ASN A 391 17.65 -18.13 33.04
C ASN A 391 17.55 -18.43 31.53
N GLU A 392 16.97 -19.55 31.15
CA GLU A 392 16.70 -19.86 29.74
C GLU A 392 15.68 -18.91 29.14
N ILE A 393 14.60 -18.57 29.88
CA ILE A 393 13.59 -17.59 29.45
C ILE A 393 14.22 -16.20 29.34
N ARG A 394 15.03 -15.79 30.29
CA ARG A 394 15.76 -14.50 30.26
C ARG A 394 16.71 -14.43 29.06
N GLN A 395 17.38 -15.52 28.73
CA GLN A 395 18.28 -15.58 27.58
C GLN A 395 17.53 -15.49 26.25
N LEU A 396 16.32 -16.07 26.15
CA LEU A 396 15.43 -15.91 24.99
C LEU A 396 14.91 -14.47 24.82
N GLU A 397 14.76 -13.74 25.94
CA GLU A 397 14.34 -12.33 25.93
C GLU A 397 15.54 -11.35 25.86
N GLY A 398 16.78 -11.86 25.64
CA GLY A 398 17.98 -11.03 25.53
C GLY A 398 18.45 -10.42 26.88
N LEU A 399 17.96 -10.94 28.01
CA LEU A 399 18.33 -10.48 29.35
C LEU A 399 19.47 -11.30 29.95
N GLU A 400 20.30 -10.67 30.74
CA GLU A 400 21.41 -11.35 31.44
C GLU A 400 20.93 -12.39 32.47
N ARG A 401 21.74 -13.44 32.67
CA ARG A 401 21.48 -14.49 33.66
C ARG A 401 21.52 -13.93 35.09
N ILE A 402 20.65 -14.44 35.95
CA ILE A 402 20.64 -14.09 37.38
C ILE A 402 21.09 -15.27 38.22
N PRO A 403 21.79 -15.02 39.33
CA PRO A 403 22.16 -16.07 40.31
C PRO A 403 20.89 -16.77 40.84
N GLY A 404 20.87 -18.10 40.81
CA GLY A 404 19.73 -18.89 41.30
C GLY A 404 18.57 -19.00 40.30
N GLY A 405 18.70 -18.49 39.05
CA GLY A 405 17.66 -18.54 38.03
C GLY A 405 17.62 -19.86 37.21
N ASP A 406 18.45 -20.85 37.52
CA ASP A 406 18.44 -22.15 36.82
C ASP A 406 17.40 -23.12 37.45
N VAL A 407 16.23 -22.60 37.81
CA VAL A 407 15.10 -23.33 38.39
C VAL A 407 13.89 -23.21 37.51
N VAL A 408 13.20 -24.33 37.27
CA VAL A 408 11.90 -24.39 36.60
C VAL A 408 10.81 -24.09 37.63
N LEU A 409 10.14 -22.93 37.50
CA LEU A 409 9.15 -22.50 38.50
C LEU A 409 7.91 -23.41 38.53
N GLY A 410 7.56 -24.04 37.40
CA GLY A 410 6.45 -25.00 37.32
C GLY A 410 6.63 -26.24 38.16
N LEU A 411 7.87 -26.72 38.39
CA LEU A 411 8.18 -27.89 39.20
C LEU A 411 8.16 -27.59 40.69
N SER A 412 8.43 -26.33 41.11
CA SER A 412 8.38 -25.94 42.53
C SER A 412 6.94 -25.87 43.08
N LYS A 413 5.95 -25.75 42.23
CA LYS A 413 4.51 -25.80 42.60
C LYS A 413 3.99 -27.22 42.89
N VAL A 414 4.75 -28.26 42.50
CA VAL A 414 4.32 -29.68 42.68
C VAL A 414 4.78 -30.20 44.05
N GLN A 415 5.79 -29.59 44.72
CA GLN A 415 6.27 -30.01 46.02
C GLN A 415 5.66 -29.27 47.24
N GLY A 416 4.88 -28.22 47.01
CA GLY A 416 4.13 -27.47 48.02
C GLY A 416 2.65 -27.50 47.73
N GLY A 417 1.92 -28.45 48.30
CA GLY A 417 0.48 -28.60 48.44
C GLY A 417 -0.46 -27.73 47.58
N VAL A 418 -1.19 -28.44 46.72
CA VAL A 418 -2.55 -28.16 46.25
C VAL A 418 -3.00 -26.70 46.29
N PHE A 419 -2.86 -26.01 45.15
CA PHE A 419 -3.82 -25.00 44.69
C PHE A 419 -3.98 -25.12 43.18
N SER A 420 -4.98 -25.87 42.77
CA SER A 420 -5.46 -25.90 41.39
C SER A 420 -6.26 -24.59 41.13
N SER A 421 -5.69 -23.69 40.35
CA SER A 421 -6.47 -22.56 39.81
C SER A 421 -6.90 -22.81 38.39
N THR A 422 -7.83 -23.72 38.22
CA THR A 422 -8.77 -23.66 37.09
C THR A 422 -9.90 -22.71 37.47
N THR A 423 -9.73 -21.41 37.20
CA THR A 423 -10.86 -20.46 37.26
C THR A 423 -11.74 -20.72 36.05
N SER A 424 -12.58 -21.76 36.17
CA SER A 424 -13.68 -21.97 35.24
C SER A 424 -14.73 -20.84 35.41
N ALA A 425 -15.57 -20.63 34.39
CA ALA A 425 -16.71 -19.70 34.50
C ALA A 425 -17.57 -19.97 35.74
N THR A 426 -17.57 -21.21 36.22
CA THR A 426 -18.19 -21.71 37.44
C THR A 426 -17.62 -21.06 38.71
N SER A 427 -16.28 -20.85 38.76
CA SER A 427 -15.64 -20.19 39.93
C SER A 427 -15.92 -18.71 39.98
N LYS A 428 -16.05 -18.02 38.86
CA LYS A 428 -16.45 -16.60 38.81
C LYS A 428 -17.87 -16.41 39.35
N ARG A 429 -18.80 -17.29 38.95
CA ARG A 429 -20.21 -17.21 39.43
C ARG A 429 -20.34 -17.50 40.92
N LYS A 430 -19.49 -18.41 41.47
CA LYS A 430 -19.45 -18.61 42.94
C LYS A 430 -19.10 -17.32 43.69
N LEU A 431 -18.04 -16.65 43.27
CA LEU A 431 -17.56 -15.39 43.87
C LEU A 431 -18.60 -14.25 43.74
N GLU A 432 -19.31 -14.18 42.61
CA GLU A 432 -20.41 -13.23 42.44
C GLU A 432 -21.57 -13.46 43.40
N LEU A 433 -22.00 -14.72 43.55
CA LEU A 433 -23.07 -15.10 44.47
C LEU A 433 -22.67 -14.87 45.93
N GLU A 434 -21.45 -15.13 46.33
CA GLU A 434 -20.95 -14.84 47.65
C GLU A 434 -20.94 -13.34 47.95
N ARG A 435 -20.63 -12.50 46.98
CA ARG A 435 -20.73 -11.04 47.10
C ARG A 435 -22.15 -10.54 47.14
N GLU A 436 -23.04 -11.12 46.32
CA GLU A 436 -24.43 -10.72 46.22
C GLU A 436 -25.23 -11.06 47.49
N PHE A 437 -25.00 -12.25 48.03
CA PHE A 437 -25.77 -12.74 49.21
C PHE A 437 -25.04 -12.65 50.53
N GLY A 438 -23.76 -12.24 50.53
CA GLY A 438 -22.93 -12.10 51.74
C GLY A 438 -22.68 -13.41 52.51
N LYS A 439 -22.88 -14.55 51.86
CA LYS A 439 -22.73 -15.91 52.45
C LYS A 439 -21.96 -16.82 51.50
N PRO A 440 -21.16 -17.76 51.96
CA PRO A 440 -20.54 -18.78 51.15
C PRO A 440 -21.58 -19.63 50.39
N VAL A 441 -21.24 -20.06 49.15
CA VAL A 441 -22.16 -20.77 48.25
C VAL A 441 -22.65 -22.08 48.84
N ASP A 442 -21.83 -22.82 49.56
CA ASP A 442 -22.21 -24.06 50.27
C ASP A 442 -23.40 -23.80 51.26
N LYS A 443 -23.33 -22.75 52.06
CA LYS A 443 -24.37 -22.36 53.02
C LYS A 443 -25.61 -21.83 52.30
N LEU A 444 -25.46 -21.10 51.20
CA LEU A 444 -26.58 -20.62 50.39
C LEU A 444 -27.37 -21.77 49.79
N LEU A 445 -26.71 -22.81 49.30
CA LEU A 445 -27.36 -23.99 48.78
C LEU A 445 -28.02 -24.80 49.85
N ALA A 446 -27.31 -25.02 50.99
CA ALA A 446 -27.84 -25.76 52.15
C ALA A 446 -29.12 -25.09 52.72
N ASP A 447 -29.11 -23.75 52.89
CA ASP A 447 -30.27 -22.98 53.37
C ASP A 447 -31.50 -23.15 52.48
N ARG A 448 -31.27 -23.12 51.11
CA ARG A 448 -32.36 -23.23 50.13
C ARG A 448 -32.90 -24.65 49.99
N ILE A 449 -32.04 -25.65 50.14
CA ILE A 449 -32.44 -27.05 50.18
C ILE A 449 -33.27 -27.32 51.45
N ALA A 450 -32.77 -26.84 52.62
CA ALA A 450 -33.47 -27.00 53.89
C ALA A 450 -34.84 -26.32 53.95
N THR A 451 -35.03 -25.23 53.16
CA THR A 451 -36.36 -24.55 53.05
C THR A 451 -37.29 -25.24 52.05
N GLY A 452 -36.91 -26.38 51.48
CA GLY A 452 -37.77 -27.21 50.61
C GLY A 452 -38.00 -26.61 49.21
N HIS A 453 -37.13 -25.73 48.72
CA HIS A 453 -37.26 -25.17 47.40
C HIS A 453 -36.89 -26.20 46.31
N SER A 454 -37.70 -26.25 45.24
CA SER A 454 -37.38 -27.16 44.11
C SER A 454 -36.10 -26.73 43.35
N VAL A 455 -35.41 -27.71 42.79
CA VAL A 455 -34.17 -27.49 41.99
C VAL A 455 -34.35 -26.38 40.94
N ASN A 456 -35.48 -26.38 40.24
CA ASN A 456 -35.79 -25.35 39.25
C ASN A 456 -35.84 -23.95 39.83
N LYS A 457 -36.41 -23.82 41.06
CA LYS A 457 -36.52 -22.52 41.74
C LYS A 457 -35.14 -22.05 42.23
N ILE A 458 -34.35 -22.95 42.82
CA ILE A 458 -32.99 -22.64 43.27
C ILE A 458 -32.08 -22.21 42.09
N CYS A 459 -32.15 -22.93 40.99
CA CYS A 459 -31.38 -22.58 39.78
C CYS A 459 -31.77 -21.20 39.21
N LYS A 460 -33.06 -20.89 39.19
CA LYS A 460 -33.58 -19.59 38.75
C LYS A 460 -33.16 -18.45 39.66
N ASP A 461 -33.26 -18.65 40.98
CA ASP A 461 -32.95 -17.65 42.01
C ASP A 461 -31.44 -17.33 42.05
N LEU A 462 -30.59 -18.33 41.78
CA LEU A 462 -29.13 -18.17 41.78
C LEU A 462 -28.56 -17.90 40.37
N GLY A 463 -29.41 -17.89 39.33
CA GLY A 463 -28.98 -17.69 37.96
C GLY A 463 -27.96 -18.72 37.47
N ILE A 464 -28.13 -20.00 37.85
CA ILE A 464 -27.23 -21.12 37.50
C ILE A 464 -27.97 -22.21 36.72
N GLY A 465 -27.24 -22.94 35.89
CA GLY A 465 -27.79 -24.11 35.19
C GLY A 465 -27.97 -25.31 36.14
N LYS A 466 -28.89 -26.22 35.82
CA LYS A 466 -29.10 -27.46 36.58
C LYS A 466 -27.80 -28.29 36.69
N GLN A 467 -27.05 -28.37 35.65
CA GLN A 467 -25.77 -29.11 35.62
C GLN A 467 -24.76 -28.52 36.61
N THR A 468 -24.69 -27.19 36.70
CA THR A 468 -23.86 -26.47 37.68
C THR A 468 -24.34 -26.68 39.10
N PHE A 469 -25.67 -26.71 39.30
CA PHE A 469 -26.27 -27.00 40.60
C PHE A 469 -25.89 -28.38 41.10
N TYR A 470 -26.06 -29.43 40.28
CA TYR A 470 -25.69 -30.79 40.68
C TYR A 470 -24.20 -30.95 40.89
N SER A 471 -23.36 -30.34 40.09
CA SER A 471 -21.89 -30.33 40.27
C SER A 471 -21.50 -29.68 41.62
N TRP A 472 -22.18 -28.62 42.04
CA TRP A 472 -21.91 -27.98 43.35
C TRP A 472 -22.45 -28.78 44.50
N ILE A 473 -23.62 -29.42 44.37
CA ILE A 473 -24.15 -30.34 45.38
C ILE A 473 -23.17 -31.51 45.65
N GLU A 474 -22.64 -32.09 44.61
CA GLU A 474 -21.65 -33.14 44.68
C GLU A 474 -20.33 -32.63 45.32
N GLU A 475 -19.86 -31.47 44.86
CA GLU A 475 -18.65 -30.82 45.39
C GLU A 475 -18.69 -30.51 46.86
N TYR A 476 -19.85 -30.05 47.39
CA TYR A 476 -20.08 -29.71 48.78
C TYR A 476 -20.68 -30.82 49.63
N GLY A 477 -20.89 -32.01 49.05
CA GLY A 477 -21.44 -33.16 49.75
C GLY A 477 -22.85 -32.94 50.34
N LEU A 478 -23.65 -32.04 49.72
CA LEU A 478 -25.00 -31.77 50.15
C LEU A 478 -25.97 -32.84 49.65
N LYS A 479 -26.94 -33.26 50.48
CA LYS A 479 -28.00 -34.16 50.06
C LYS A 479 -29.25 -33.35 49.70
N HIS A 480 -29.78 -33.60 48.52
CA HIS A 480 -31.02 -32.98 48.05
C HIS A 480 -32.14 -34.03 48.02
#